data_5901f36e2e38c3a3a52c7fae51550a43
#
_entry.id   5901f36e2e38c3a3a52c7fae51550a43
#
_cell.length_a   1.000
_cell.length_b   1.000
_cell.length_c   1.000
_cell.angle_alpha   90.00
_cell.angle_beta   90.00
_cell.angle_gamma   90.00
#
_symmetry.space_group_name_H-M   'P 1'
#
loop_
_entity.id
_entity.type
_entity.pdbx_description
1 polymer ?
#
loop_
_entity_poly.entity_id
_entity_poly.type
_entity_poly.pdbx_seq_one_letter_code
_entity_poly.pdbx_strand_id
1 'polypeptide(L)'
;LYVLGYSSTGSFYVNDMNILSSSNVDLKIVDNLTPSDNFNRIFQQVISTQIQNHLIKKFNLTKHYGVDSTKEFYLQRTGNILKSNISVKKNTFNTILVTVNDEHRYLAAEMVNEIMNYIDEINREYYARTIQQKLKISEAFLTEIKKDNNAKSRSIDSLLAEMHHLTTQGSRPTTSAIYMLQLEQNLGSLINELTNSTHDLMNSQKLYNLALQALNQKSYKTISVVQAAMPAPKSNIYQAIFYGGLITVASMFIIILIVHIRLFYSEHLDLLMGKSNKPE
;
A
#
# COMPACT_ATOMS: atom_id res chain seq x y z
N LEU A 1 -19.33 -20.94 2.12
CA LEU A 1 -19.98 -21.25 3.40
C LEU A 1 -19.51 -20.21 4.41
N TYR A 2 -20.41 -19.34 4.88
CA TYR A 2 -20.11 -18.43 6.00
C TYR A 2 -20.01 -19.28 7.27
N VAL A 3 -18.89 -19.20 7.97
CA VAL A 3 -18.76 -19.81 9.29
C VAL A 3 -19.62 -19.00 10.27
N LEU A 4 -20.68 -19.58 10.74
CA LEU A 4 -21.50 -19.05 11.82
C LEU A 4 -20.70 -19.20 13.11
N GLY A 5 -20.08 -18.11 13.58
CA GLY A 5 -19.21 -18.17 14.74
C GLY A 5 -19.03 -16.81 15.41
N TYR A 6 -17.82 -16.48 15.71
CA TYR A 6 -17.41 -15.23 16.36
C TYR A 6 -16.72 -14.32 15.38
N SER A 7 -17.01 -13.02 15.46
CA SER A 7 -16.45 -11.97 14.61
C SER A 7 -15.52 -11.11 15.43
N SER A 8 -14.23 -11.11 15.09
CA SER A 8 -13.25 -10.24 15.72
C SER A 8 -12.77 -9.18 14.71
N THR A 9 -12.67 -7.94 15.17
CA THR A 9 -12.26 -6.79 14.31
C THR A 9 -11.10 -6.06 14.94
N GLY A 10 -10.10 -5.76 14.14
CA GLY A 10 -9.01 -4.85 14.45
C GLY A 10 -8.93 -3.74 13.42
N SER A 11 -8.24 -2.67 13.75
CA SER A 11 -8.06 -1.55 12.83
C SER A 11 -6.69 -0.89 12.95
N PHE A 12 -6.19 -0.37 11.83
CA PHE A 12 -4.90 0.29 11.78
C PHE A 12 -4.86 1.41 10.73
N TYR A 13 -3.98 2.38 10.95
CA TYR A 13 -3.57 3.38 9.96
C TYR A 13 -2.35 2.91 9.20
N VAL A 14 -2.26 3.30 7.95
CA VAL A 14 -1.05 3.20 7.15
C VAL A 14 -0.20 4.44 7.44
N ASN A 15 1.00 4.23 7.95
CA ASN A 15 1.93 5.32 8.21
C ASN A 15 2.52 5.81 6.89
N ASP A 16 2.58 7.12 6.74
CA ASP A 16 3.18 7.74 5.57
C ASP A 16 4.71 7.71 5.73
N MET A 17 5.35 6.82 4.97
CA MET A 17 6.79 6.61 5.05
C MET A 17 7.54 7.51 4.05
N ASN A 18 7.27 8.82 4.12
CA ASN A 18 7.98 9.83 3.32
C ASN A 18 9.43 10.06 3.81
N ILE A 19 10.19 8.97 3.99
CA ILE A 19 11.56 9.00 4.54
C ILE A 19 12.53 9.78 3.64
N LEU A 20 12.19 10.00 2.38
CA LEU A 20 13.09 10.60 1.38
C LEU A 20 12.49 11.79 0.63
N SER A 21 11.35 12.32 1.05
CA SER A 21 10.82 13.58 0.51
C SER A 21 11.41 14.78 1.24
N SER A 22 12.70 15.02 1.08
CA SER A 22 13.21 16.36 1.38
C SER A 22 12.91 17.25 0.18
N SER A 23 12.18 18.29 0.42
CA SER A 23 11.50 19.21 -0.46
C SER A 23 12.37 20.00 -1.47
N ASN A 24 13.63 19.69 -1.68
CA ASN A 24 14.56 20.52 -2.46
C ASN A 24 15.47 19.74 -3.44
N VAL A 25 15.24 18.45 -3.67
CA VAL A 25 16.01 17.71 -4.68
C VAL A 25 15.05 17.04 -5.62
N ASP A 26 14.99 17.61 -6.82
CA ASP A 26 14.23 17.12 -7.97
C ASP A 26 14.89 15.85 -8.54
N LEU A 27 15.07 14.84 -7.69
CA LEU A 27 15.42 13.50 -8.14
C LEU A 27 14.17 12.88 -8.76
N LYS A 28 13.94 13.16 -10.04
CA LYS A 28 12.92 12.54 -10.91
C LYS A 28 12.97 11.00 -10.97
N ILE A 29 13.78 10.36 -10.13
CA ILE A 29 14.01 8.90 -10.09
C ILE A 29 13.22 8.23 -8.97
N VAL A 30 12.48 8.99 -8.17
CA VAL A 30 11.68 8.42 -7.08
C VAL A 30 10.23 8.38 -7.52
N ASP A 31 9.71 7.20 -7.80
CA ASP A 31 8.28 6.95 -7.78
C ASP A 31 7.76 7.47 -6.43
N ASN A 32 7.23 8.69 -6.44
CA ASN A 32 6.48 9.25 -5.33
C ASN A 32 5.20 8.42 -5.26
N LEU A 33 5.25 7.30 -4.52
CA LEU A 33 4.02 6.66 -4.10
C LEU A 33 3.26 7.71 -3.31
N THR A 34 2.17 8.20 -3.89
CA THR A 34 1.31 9.11 -3.15
C THR A 34 0.80 8.39 -1.89
N PRO A 35 0.44 9.09 -0.82
CA PRO A 35 -0.18 8.47 0.35
C PRO A 35 -1.35 7.55 -0.01
N SER A 36 -2.12 7.90 -1.05
CA SER A 36 -3.22 7.08 -1.58
C SER A 36 -2.73 5.76 -2.19
N ASP A 37 -1.61 5.77 -2.93
CA ASP A 37 -1.06 4.57 -3.55
C ASP A 37 -0.53 3.60 -2.51
N ASN A 38 0.16 4.11 -1.50
CA ASN A 38 0.64 3.31 -0.37
C ASN A 38 -0.53 2.67 0.39
N PHE A 39 -1.58 3.44 0.66
CA PHE A 39 -2.80 2.92 1.27
C PHE A 39 -3.43 1.80 0.43
N ASN A 40 -3.64 2.03 -0.88
CA ASN A 40 -4.25 1.05 -1.78
C ASN A 40 -3.41 -0.22 -1.88
N ARG A 41 -2.08 -0.10 -1.93
CA ARG A 41 -1.16 -1.23 -1.94
C ARG A 41 -1.32 -2.08 -0.68
N ILE A 42 -1.32 -1.47 0.51
CA ILE A 42 -1.48 -2.17 1.79
C ILE A 42 -2.87 -2.78 1.89
N PHE A 43 -3.91 -2.07 1.47
CA PHE A 43 -5.28 -2.60 1.45
C PHE A 43 -5.39 -3.88 0.60
N GLN A 44 -4.77 -3.90 -0.60
CA GLN A 44 -4.72 -5.08 -1.45
C GLN A 44 -3.87 -6.21 -0.84
N GLN A 45 -2.80 -5.88 -0.12
CA GLN A 45 -1.99 -6.87 0.57
C GLN A 45 -2.78 -7.66 1.63
N VAL A 46 -3.70 -7.00 2.39
CA VAL A 46 -4.49 -7.66 3.44
C VAL A 46 -5.27 -8.87 2.90
N ILE A 47 -5.78 -8.77 1.67
CA ILE A 47 -6.57 -9.83 1.02
C ILE A 47 -5.73 -10.73 0.10
N SER A 48 -4.42 -10.54 0.08
CA SER A 48 -3.51 -11.26 -0.81
C SER A 48 -3.37 -12.74 -0.46
N THR A 49 -3.01 -13.54 -1.45
CA THR A 49 -2.68 -14.97 -1.26
C THR A 49 -1.48 -15.15 -0.30
N GLN A 50 -0.57 -14.17 -0.23
CA GLN A 50 0.57 -14.21 0.68
C GLN A 50 0.12 -14.22 2.14
N ILE A 51 -0.81 -13.33 2.52
CA ILE A 51 -1.41 -13.29 3.87
C ILE A 51 -2.17 -14.59 4.14
N GLN A 52 -2.98 -15.05 3.18
CA GLN A 52 -3.75 -16.29 3.33
C GLN A 52 -2.83 -17.49 3.61
N ASN A 53 -1.78 -17.66 2.82
CA ASN A 53 -0.82 -18.77 2.98
C ASN A 53 -0.08 -18.68 4.33
N HIS A 54 0.27 -17.48 4.78
CA HIS A 54 0.89 -17.26 6.09
C HIS A 54 -0.05 -17.71 7.22
N LEU A 55 -1.32 -17.27 7.21
CA LEU A 55 -2.31 -17.67 8.21
C LEU A 55 -2.60 -19.17 8.18
N ILE A 56 -2.77 -19.76 6.99
CA ILE A 56 -3.01 -21.20 6.83
C ILE A 56 -1.89 -22.01 7.49
N LYS A 57 -0.65 -21.60 7.24
CA LYS A 57 0.53 -22.28 7.81
C LYS A 57 0.66 -22.05 9.30
N LYS A 58 0.54 -20.80 9.77
CA LYS A 58 0.74 -20.41 11.16
C LYS A 58 -0.28 -21.06 12.10
N PHE A 59 -1.55 -21.05 11.71
CA PHE A 59 -2.65 -21.54 12.53
C PHE A 59 -3.12 -22.95 12.13
N ASN A 60 -2.41 -23.63 11.20
CA ASN A 60 -2.78 -24.96 10.70
C ASN A 60 -4.25 -25.04 10.25
N LEU A 61 -4.70 -24.01 9.49
CA LEU A 61 -6.11 -23.82 9.13
C LEU A 61 -6.66 -24.95 8.25
N THR A 62 -5.80 -25.68 7.53
CA THR A 62 -6.20 -26.87 6.78
C THR A 62 -6.88 -27.90 7.69
N LYS A 63 -6.24 -28.18 8.84
CA LYS A 63 -6.81 -29.09 9.85
C LYS A 63 -8.02 -28.47 10.55
N HIS A 64 -7.94 -27.20 10.90
CA HIS A 64 -9.00 -26.44 11.57
C HIS A 64 -10.30 -26.45 10.78
N TYR A 65 -10.24 -26.21 9.45
CA TYR A 65 -11.40 -26.22 8.56
C TYR A 65 -11.79 -27.63 8.06
N GLY A 66 -11.16 -28.70 8.57
CA GLY A 66 -11.46 -30.07 8.19
C GLY A 66 -11.18 -30.39 6.71
N VAL A 67 -10.27 -29.64 6.07
CA VAL A 67 -9.88 -29.87 4.68
C VAL A 67 -8.91 -31.05 4.61
N ASP A 68 -9.24 -32.05 3.79
CA ASP A 68 -8.40 -33.22 3.59
C ASP A 68 -7.11 -32.83 2.83
N SER A 69 -5.99 -32.88 3.53
CA SER A 69 -4.67 -32.50 3.00
C SER A 69 -4.10 -33.50 1.97
N THR A 70 -4.71 -34.68 1.83
CA THR A 70 -4.29 -35.68 0.82
C THR A 70 -4.87 -35.38 -0.56
N LYS A 71 -5.89 -34.52 -0.64
CA LYS A 71 -6.55 -34.17 -1.91
C LYS A 71 -5.80 -33.08 -2.64
N GLU A 72 -5.81 -33.17 -3.97
CA GLU A 72 -5.30 -32.12 -4.83
C GLU A 72 -6.00 -30.78 -4.53
N PHE A 73 -5.26 -29.67 -4.63
CA PHE A 73 -5.77 -28.31 -4.36
C PHE A 73 -6.29 -28.04 -2.93
N TYR A 74 -5.88 -28.83 -1.93
CA TYR A 74 -6.31 -28.62 -0.54
C TYR A 74 -5.98 -27.22 -0.02
N LEU A 75 -4.79 -26.66 -0.38
CA LEU A 75 -4.41 -25.29 0.00
C LEU A 75 -5.34 -24.24 -0.61
N GLN A 76 -5.72 -24.41 -1.87
CA GLN A 76 -6.66 -23.51 -2.53
C GLN A 76 -8.05 -23.56 -1.90
N ARG A 77 -8.52 -24.75 -1.53
CA ARG A 77 -9.79 -24.94 -0.81
C ARG A 77 -9.73 -24.24 0.56
N THR A 78 -8.67 -24.46 1.31
CA THR A 78 -8.46 -23.81 2.62
C THR A 78 -8.41 -22.29 2.46
N GLY A 79 -7.70 -21.78 1.45
CA GLY A 79 -7.61 -20.36 1.12
C GLY A 79 -8.97 -19.75 0.76
N ASN A 80 -9.81 -20.47 0.01
CA ASN A 80 -11.15 -20.00 -0.34
C ASN A 80 -12.07 -19.90 0.89
N ILE A 81 -11.99 -20.87 1.80
CA ILE A 81 -12.73 -20.82 3.08
C ILE A 81 -12.24 -19.62 3.90
N LEU A 82 -10.94 -19.48 4.08
CA LEU A 82 -10.36 -18.35 4.80
C LEU A 82 -10.75 -17.01 4.19
N LYS A 83 -10.67 -16.87 2.86
CA LYS A 83 -11.04 -15.65 2.14
C LYS A 83 -12.51 -15.27 2.36
N SER A 84 -13.42 -16.23 2.42
CA SER A 84 -14.84 -15.95 2.70
C SER A 84 -15.07 -15.47 4.14
N ASN A 85 -14.16 -15.79 5.05
CA ASN A 85 -14.23 -15.45 6.47
C ASN A 85 -13.50 -14.15 6.81
N ILE A 86 -12.68 -13.59 5.88
CA ILE A 86 -12.00 -12.31 6.07
C ILE A 86 -12.76 -11.20 5.35
N SER A 87 -13.06 -10.13 6.05
CA SER A 87 -13.61 -8.90 5.49
C SER A 87 -12.69 -7.73 5.77
N VAL A 88 -12.40 -6.93 4.74
CA VAL A 88 -11.57 -5.74 4.84
C VAL A 88 -12.36 -4.53 4.37
N LYS A 89 -12.39 -3.49 5.17
CA LYS A 89 -13.11 -2.26 4.86
C LYS A 89 -12.24 -1.04 5.13
N LYS A 90 -12.43 -0.01 4.31
CA LYS A 90 -11.88 1.32 4.55
C LYS A 90 -12.94 2.17 5.23
N ASN A 91 -12.58 2.89 6.30
CA ASN A 91 -13.47 3.90 6.87
C ASN A 91 -13.19 5.29 6.30
N THR A 92 -14.03 6.27 6.67
CA THR A 92 -13.91 7.68 6.25
C THR A 92 -12.60 8.36 6.71
N PHE A 93 -11.94 7.81 7.73
CA PHE A 93 -10.68 8.33 8.30
C PHE A 93 -9.43 7.65 7.74
N ASN A 94 -9.52 6.99 6.58
CA ASN A 94 -8.40 6.23 5.99
C ASN A 94 -7.84 5.11 6.89
N THR A 95 -8.66 4.59 7.81
CA THR A 95 -8.32 3.43 8.64
C THR A 95 -8.75 2.16 7.92
N ILE A 96 -7.90 1.13 7.93
CA ILE A 96 -8.23 -0.20 7.44
C ILE A 96 -8.81 -0.99 8.61
N LEU A 97 -10.03 -1.49 8.44
CA LEU A 97 -10.68 -2.40 9.36
C LEU A 97 -10.55 -3.82 8.79
N VAL A 98 -10.02 -4.71 9.60
CA VAL A 98 -9.91 -6.14 9.28
C VAL A 98 -10.80 -6.90 10.22
N THR A 99 -11.71 -7.70 9.66
CA THR A 99 -12.62 -8.54 10.43
C THR A 99 -12.44 -9.99 10.00
N VAL A 100 -12.30 -10.88 10.95
CA VAL A 100 -12.24 -12.33 10.74
C VAL A 100 -13.39 -13.00 11.48
N ASN A 101 -14.08 -13.89 10.78
CA ASN A 101 -15.11 -14.75 11.33
C ASN A 101 -14.54 -16.15 11.53
N ASP A 102 -14.72 -16.71 12.72
CA ASP A 102 -14.29 -18.09 13.01
C ASP A 102 -15.20 -18.73 14.07
N GLU A 103 -15.26 -20.04 14.10
CA GLU A 103 -16.00 -20.78 15.13
C GLU A 103 -15.35 -20.63 16.52
N HIS A 104 -14.05 -20.33 16.57
CA HIS A 104 -13.29 -20.09 17.78
C HIS A 104 -12.97 -18.61 17.98
N ARG A 105 -13.57 -17.97 18.98
CA ARG A 105 -13.44 -16.52 19.24
C ARG A 105 -12.02 -16.03 19.45
N TYR A 106 -11.15 -16.84 20.08
CA TYR A 106 -9.75 -16.49 20.31
C TYR A 106 -8.96 -16.56 19.01
N LEU A 107 -9.18 -17.61 18.21
CA LEU A 107 -8.51 -17.77 16.92
C LEU A 107 -8.88 -16.64 15.94
N ALA A 108 -10.15 -16.22 15.92
CA ALA A 108 -10.58 -15.06 15.13
C ALA A 108 -9.77 -13.79 15.50
N ALA A 109 -9.62 -13.50 16.79
CA ALA A 109 -8.85 -12.35 17.26
C ALA A 109 -7.34 -12.47 16.95
N GLU A 110 -6.78 -13.65 17.17
CA GLU A 110 -5.36 -13.93 16.88
C GLU A 110 -5.07 -13.79 15.39
N MET A 111 -5.94 -14.29 14.50
CA MET A 111 -5.77 -14.13 13.05
C MET A 111 -5.78 -12.66 12.63
N VAL A 112 -6.69 -11.82 13.19
CA VAL A 112 -6.70 -10.38 12.87
C VAL A 112 -5.40 -9.71 13.33
N ASN A 113 -4.97 -9.97 14.56
CA ASN A 113 -3.74 -9.39 15.10
C ASN A 113 -2.52 -9.84 14.28
N GLU A 114 -2.51 -11.11 13.85
CA GLU A 114 -1.44 -11.64 13.01
C GLU A 114 -1.43 -11.01 11.62
N ILE A 115 -2.59 -10.78 11.00
CA ILE A 115 -2.68 -10.04 9.74
C ILE A 115 -1.99 -8.68 9.88
N MET A 116 -2.30 -7.93 10.93
CA MET A 116 -1.71 -6.62 11.17
C MET A 116 -0.19 -6.70 11.37
N ASN A 117 0.28 -7.64 12.17
CA ASN A 117 1.71 -7.83 12.42
C ASN A 117 2.47 -8.23 11.15
N TYR A 118 1.93 -9.17 10.39
CA TYR A 118 2.58 -9.67 9.18
C TYR A 118 2.58 -8.64 8.05
N ILE A 119 1.53 -7.79 7.96
CA ILE A 119 1.52 -6.64 7.04
C ILE A 119 2.63 -5.66 7.40
N ASP A 120 2.83 -5.34 8.68
CA ASP A 120 3.93 -4.47 9.11
C ASP A 120 5.29 -5.07 8.73
N GLU A 121 5.48 -6.37 8.90
CA GLU A 121 6.69 -7.09 8.52
C GLU A 121 6.95 -7.03 7.00
N ILE A 122 5.96 -7.41 6.17
CA ILE A 122 6.07 -7.36 4.70
C ILE A 122 6.40 -5.94 4.22
N ASN A 123 5.76 -4.94 4.81
CA ASN A 123 5.98 -3.56 4.42
C ASN A 123 7.37 -3.07 4.83
N ARG A 124 7.86 -3.42 6.01
CA ARG A 124 9.25 -3.13 6.40
C ARG A 124 10.24 -3.73 5.42
N GLU A 125 10.05 -4.98 5.02
CA GLU A 125 10.90 -5.62 4.01
C GLU A 125 10.82 -4.92 2.65
N TYR A 126 9.62 -4.54 2.22
CA TYR A 126 9.43 -3.79 0.98
C TYR A 126 10.19 -2.46 1.00
N TYR A 127 10.04 -1.67 2.08
CA TYR A 127 10.75 -0.41 2.24
C TYR A 127 12.27 -0.60 2.32
N ALA A 128 12.73 -1.60 3.06
CA ALA A 128 14.16 -1.91 3.15
C ALA A 128 14.75 -2.21 1.77
N ARG A 129 14.09 -3.05 0.97
CA ARG A 129 14.52 -3.35 -0.41
C ARG A 129 14.50 -2.10 -1.30
N THR A 130 13.46 -1.28 -1.20
CA THR A 130 13.34 -0.02 -1.96
C THR A 130 14.47 0.94 -1.60
N ILE A 131 14.78 1.11 -0.31
CA ILE A 131 15.89 1.95 0.16
C ILE A 131 17.23 1.39 -0.34
N GLN A 132 17.46 0.09 -0.28
CA GLN A 132 18.69 -0.54 -0.80
C GLN A 132 18.86 -0.31 -2.29
N GLN A 133 17.80 -0.42 -3.09
CA GLN A 133 17.86 -0.12 -4.52
C GLN A 133 18.20 1.36 -4.77
N LYS A 134 17.58 2.29 -4.03
CA LYS A 134 17.87 3.71 -4.10
C LYS A 134 19.32 4.02 -3.70
N LEU A 135 19.83 3.39 -2.65
CA LEU A 135 21.24 3.52 -2.24
C LEU A 135 22.18 3.10 -3.36
N LYS A 136 21.93 1.98 -4.02
CA LYS A 136 22.74 1.49 -5.13
C LYS A 136 22.74 2.47 -6.33
N ILE A 137 21.57 3.01 -6.67
CA ILE A 137 21.44 4.01 -7.75
C ILE A 137 22.18 5.30 -7.37
N SER A 138 22.00 5.79 -6.13
CA SER A 138 22.67 7.00 -5.65
C SER A 138 24.20 6.84 -5.62
N GLU A 139 24.70 5.66 -5.23
CA GLU A 139 26.14 5.36 -5.22
C GLU A 139 26.74 5.41 -6.63
N ALA A 140 26.04 4.80 -7.61
CA ALA A 140 26.46 4.87 -9.01
C ALA A 140 26.49 6.31 -9.52
N PHE A 141 25.45 7.09 -9.23
CA PHE A 141 25.34 8.50 -9.60
C PHE A 141 26.43 9.37 -8.95
N LEU A 142 26.70 9.17 -7.65
CA LEU A 142 27.79 9.86 -6.95
C LEU A 142 29.16 9.56 -7.58
N THR A 143 29.37 8.33 -8.02
CA THR A 143 30.60 7.91 -8.67
C THR A 143 30.75 8.60 -10.03
N GLU A 144 29.67 8.70 -10.80
CA GLU A 144 29.64 9.38 -12.09
C GLU A 144 29.92 10.88 -11.96
N ILE A 145 29.24 11.58 -11.04
CA ILE A 145 29.47 13.01 -10.78
C ILE A 145 30.91 13.26 -10.34
N LYS A 146 31.50 12.43 -9.48
CA LYS A 146 32.89 12.56 -9.06
C LYS A 146 33.84 12.42 -10.23
N LYS A 147 33.60 11.48 -11.15
CA LYS A 147 34.37 11.29 -12.36
C LYS A 147 34.30 12.51 -13.28
N ASP A 148 33.08 13.03 -13.48
CA ASP A 148 32.84 14.22 -14.31
C ASP A 148 33.53 15.47 -13.72
N ASN A 149 33.38 15.69 -12.40
CA ASN A 149 34.04 16.79 -11.70
C ASN A 149 35.57 16.72 -11.82
N ASN A 150 36.15 15.54 -11.72
CA ASN A 150 37.59 15.34 -11.91
C ASN A 150 38.02 15.63 -13.37
N ALA A 151 37.20 15.30 -14.35
CA ALA A 151 37.48 15.63 -15.75
C ALA A 151 37.41 17.14 -15.99
N LYS A 152 36.37 17.82 -15.46
CA LYS A 152 36.23 19.29 -15.55
C LYS A 152 37.40 20.01 -14.86
N SER A 153 37.81 19.54 -13.68
CA SER A 153 38.98 20.10 -12.98
C SER A 153 40.23 20.01 -13.82
N ARG A 154 40.51 18.87 -14.46
CA ARG A 154 41.66 18.72 -15.35
C ARG A 154 41.57 19.65 -16.56
N SER A 155 40.37 19.87 -17.12
CA SER A 155 40.16 20.79 -18.23
C SER A 155 40.44 22.24 -17.80
N ILE A 156 40.02 22.63 -16.57
CA ILE A 156 40.33 23.93 -15.98
C ILE A 156 41.83 24.11 -15.82
N ASP A 157 42.53 23.12 -15.27
CA ASP A 157 44.00 23.15 -15.08
C ASP A 157 44.71 23.30 -16.42
N SER A 158 44.26 22.61 -17.49
CA SER A 158 44.80 22.72 -18.85
C SER A 158 44.61 24.12 -19.44
N LEU A 159 43.40 24.71 -19.29
CA LEU A 159 43.12 26.08 -19.74
C LEU A 159 43.97 27.12 -19.01
N LEU A 160 44.14 26.97 -17.69
CA LEU A 160 44.98 27.85 -16.89
C LEU A 160 46.47 27.76 -17.32
N ALA A 161 46.97 26.57 -17.59
CA ALA A 161 48.33 26.36 -18.10
C ALA A 161 48.52 27.02 -19.49
N GLU A 162 47.53 26.92 -20.39
CA GLU A 162 47.54 27.55 -21.70
C GLU A 162 47.51 29.08 -21.60
N MET A 163 46.67 29.64 -20.74
CA MET A 163 46.62 31.08 -20.42
C MET A 163 47.96 31.58 -19.90
N HIS A 164 48.59 30.83 -18.98
CA HIS A 164 49.90 31.18 -18.44
C HIS A 164 50.97 31.15 -19.49
N HIS A 165 50.99 30.17 -20.39
CA HIS A 165 51.93 30.06 -21.52
C HIS A 165 51.81 31.25 -22.46
N LEU A 166 50.58 31.69 -22.82
CA LEU A 166 50.34 32.85 -23.68
C LEU A 166 50.79 34.17 -23.05
N THR A 167 50.65 34.32 -21.73
CA THR A 167 51.10 35.52 -21.02
C THR A 167 52.63 35.61 -20.94
N THR A 168 53.33 34.47 -20.88
CA THR A 168 54.81 34.44 -20.76
C THR A 168 55.56 34.58 -22.08
N GLN A 169 54.95 34.21 -23.23
CA GLN A 169 55.61 34.19 -24.53
C GLN A 169 55.62 35.51 -25.36
N GLY A 170 55.00 36.60 -24.87
CA GLY A 170 55.08 37.91 -25.51
C GLY A 170 54.55 37.98 -26.96
N SER A 171 53.51 37.20 -27.30
CA SER A 171 52.91 37.09 -28.62
C SER A 171 52.26 38.40 -29.11
N ARG A 172 52.17 38.63 -30.43
CA ARG A 172 51.61 39.84 -31.06
C ARG A 172 50.26 40.30 -30.47
N PRO A 173 50.11 41.63 -30.21
CA PRO A 173 49.13 42.12 -29.25
C PRO A 173 47.61 41.90 -29.57
N THR A 174 47.22 41.79 -30.84
CA THR A 174 45.84 41.82 -31.25
C THR A 174 45.15 40.41 -31.31
N THR A 175 45.87 39.44 -31.91
CA THR A 175 45.29 38.07 -32.03
C THR A 175 45.33 37.33 -30.72
N SER A 176 46.31 37.61 -29.89
CA SER A 176 46.47 37.03 -28.56
C SER A 176 45.37 37.54 -27.58
N ALA A 177 44.94 38.80 -27.71
CA ALA A 177 43.89 39.36 -26.84
C ALA A 177 42.50 38.72 -27.07
N ILE A 178 42.13 38.48 -28.33
CA ILE A 178 40.87 37.81 -28.69
C ILE A 178 40.88 36.37 -28.17
N TYR A 179 41.98 35.66 -28.37
CA TYR A 179 42.12 34.28 -27.93
C TYR A 179 42.11 34.16 -26.39
N MET A 180 42.74 35.07 -25.68
CA MET A 180 42.66 35.16 -24.21
C MET A 180 41.24 35.36 -23.74
N LEU A 181 40.45 36.24 -24.37
CA LEU A 181 39.04 36.45 -24.03
C LEU A 181 38.22 35.19 -24.23
N GLN A 182 38.46 34.39 -25.28
CA GLN A 182 37.80 33.10 -25.50
C GLN A 182 38.17 32.09 -24.41
N LEU A 183 39.44 32.02 -24.00
CA LEU A 183 39.87 31.14 -22.91
C LEU A 183 39.24 31.55 -21.58
N GLU A 184 39.14 32.85 -21.27
CA GLU A 184 38.47 33.35 -20.08
C GLU A 184 36.97 32.98 -20.07
N GLN A 185 36.26 33.10 -21.20
CA GLN A 185 34.86 32.69 -21.31
C GLN A 185 34.68 31.19 -21.11
N ASN A 186 35.54 30.38 -21.73
CA ASN A 186 35.52 28.93 -21.57
C ASN A 186 35.82 28.51 -20.12
N LEU A 187 36.77 29.15 -19.49
CA LEU A 187 37.12 28.94 -18.08
C LEU A 187 35.95 29.31 -17.17
N GLY A 188 35.31 30.45 -17.41
CA GLY A 188 34.14 30.90 -16.64
C GLY A 188 32.96 29.91 -16.76
N SER A 189 32.71 29.40 -17.98
CA SER A 189 31.68 28.35 -18.20
C SER A 189 31.99 27.08 -17.44
N LEU A 190 33.22 26.57 -17.54
CA LEU A 190 33.65 25.35 -16.86
C LEU A 190 33.61 25.47 -15.31
N ILE A 191 33.98 26.62 -14.79
CA ILE A 191 33.89 26.89 -13.33
C ILE A 191 32.44 26.87 -12.87
N ASN A 192 31.53 27.49 -13.63
CA ASN A 192 30.09 27.47 -13.31
C ASN A 192 29.54 26.04 -13.36
N GLU A 193 29.88 25.27 -14.39
CA GLU A 193 29.45 23.87 -14.49
C GLU A 193 30.02 23.03 -13.33
N LEU A 194 31.28 23.20 -12.96
CA LEU A 194 31.88 22.48 -11.83
C LEU A 194 31.23 22.87 -10.52
N THR A 195 30.88 24.15 -10.34
CA THR A 195 30.18 24.64 -9.12
C THR A 195 28.81 24.00 -9.01
N ASN A 196 28.01 23.99 -10.09
CA ASN A 196 26.70 23.38 -10.12
C ASN A 196 26.79 21.86 -9.86
N SER A 197 27.70 21.18 -10.50
CA SER A 197 27.91 19.74 -10.31
C SER A 197 28.41 19.40 -8.89
N THR A 198 29.19 20.27 -8.28
CA THR A 198 29.60 20.12 -6.88
C THR A 198 28.43 20.27 -5.92
N HIS A 199 27.52 21.22 -6.19
CA HIS A 199 26.28 21.37 -5.43
C HIS A 199 25.39 20.11 -5.56
N ASP A 200 25.27 19.55 -6.76
CA ASP A 200 24.52 18.30 -6.99
C ASP A 200 25.16 17.11 -6.27
N LEU A 201 26.49 17.06 -6.25
CA LEU A 201 27.22 16.04 -5.47
C LEU A 201 26.91 16.13 -3.98
N MET A 202 26.93 17.34 -3.41
CA MET A 202 26.61 17.54 -1.98
C MET A 202 25.18 17.14 -1.66
N ASN A 203 24.21 17.50 -2.50
CA ASN A 203 22.81 17.14 -2.32
C ASN A 203 22.61 15.62 -2.43
N SER A 204 23.22 14.98 -3.40
CA SER A 204 23.16 13.53 -3.60
C SER A 204 23.82 12.78 -2.42
N GLN A 205 24.95 13.27 -1.91
CA GLN A 205 25.60 12.71 -0.72
C GLN A 205 24.71 12.80 0.54
N LYS A 206 24.04 13.94 0.70
CA LYS A 206 23.08 14.12 1.81
C LYS A 206 21.94 13.11 1.74
N LEU A 207 21.36 12.91 0.56
CA LEU A 207 20.29 11.92 0.35
C LEU A 207 20.78 10.49 0.59
N TYR A 208 21.97 10.15 0.11
CA TYR A 208 22.59 8.85 0.37
C TYR A 208 22.71 8.60 1.87
N ASN A 209 23.22 9.57 2.62
CA ASN A 209 23.40 9.47 4.06
C ASN A 209 22.05 9.33 4.79
N LEU A 210 21.01 10.07 4.39
CA LEU A 210 19.65 9.95 4.94
C LEU A 210 19.05 8.56 4.67
N ALA A 211 19.22 8.03 3.45
CA ALA A 211 18.76 6.70 3.10
C ALA A 211 19.49 5.61 3.91
N LEU A 212 20.80 5.75 4.10
CA LEU A 212 21.59 4.86 4.94
C LEU A 212 21.14 4.90 6.40
N GLN A 213 20.88 6.08 6.94
CA GLN A 213 20.34 6.26 8.28
C GLN A 213 18.96 5.60 8.43
N ALA A 214 18.07 5.80 7.45
CA ALA A 214 16.75 5.17 7.42
C ALA A 214 16.83 3.63 7.41
N LEU A 215 17.77 3.06 6.63
CA LEU A 215 17.97 1.61 6.58
C LEU A 215 18.44 1.05 7.92
N ASN A 216 19.28 1.80 8.64
CA ASN A 216 19.82 1.42 9.94
C ASN A 216 18.81 1.55 11.09
N GLN A 217 17.74 2.33 10.92
CA GLN A 217 16.65 2.42 11.88
C GLN A 217 15.73 1.20 11.78
N LYS A 218 16.11 0.10 12.46
CA LYS A 218 15.35 -1.17 12.44
C LYS A 218 13.97 -1.13 13.09
N SER A 219 13.55 -0.02 13.71
CA SER A 219 12.36 0.04 14.58
C SER A 219 11.19 0.87 14.04
N TYR A 220 11.17 1.23 12.75
CA TYR A 220 10.02 1.97 12.22
C TYR A 220 8.82 1.04 11.99
N LYS A 221 7.65 1.51 12.42
CA LYS A 221 6.37 0.86 12.14
C LYS A 221 5.76 1.42 10.86
N THR A 222 5.38 0.54 9.95
CA THR A 222 4.73 0.92 8.68
C THR A 222 3.24 1.09 8.84
N ILE A 223 2.67 0.52 9.90
CA ILE A 223 1.30 0.70 10.31
C ILE A 223 1.22 1.10 11.78
N SER A 224 0.18 1.87 12.14
CA SER A 224 -0.17 2.20 13.52
C SER A 224 -1.48 1.52 13.88
N VAL A 225 -1.42 0.55 14.80
CA VAL A 225 -2.60 -0.16 15.27
C VAL A 225 -3.45 0.82 16.09
N VAL A 226 -4.69 1.06 15.64
CA VAL A 226 -5.68 1.89 16.34
C VAL A 226 -6.43 1.05 17.35
N GLN A 227 -6.83 -0.14 16.92
CA GLN A 227 -7.56 -1.09 17.76
C GLN A 227 -7.04 -2.50 17.47
N ALA A 228 -6.46 -3.13 18.49
CA ALA A 228 -6.15 -4.56 18.44
C ALA A 228 -7.45 -5.38 18.51
N ALA A 229 -7.47 -6.50 17.80
CA ALA A 229 -8.63 -7.39 17.85
C ALA A 229 -8.72 -8.10 19.20
N MET A 230 -9.93 -8.14 19.74
CA MET A 230 -10.27 -8.85 20.98
C MET A 230 -11.24 -9.99 20.66
N PRO A 231 -11.20 -11.07 21.45
CA PRO A 231 -12.17 -12.16 21.32
C PRO A 231 -13.60 -11.65 21.50
N ALA A 232 -14.47 -11.94 20.54
CA ALA A 232 -15.85 -11.50 20.59
C ALA A 232 -16.58 -12.09 21.80
N PRO A 233 -17.36 -11.29 22.55
CA PRO A 233 -18.08 -11.77 23.73
C PRO A 233 -19.27 -12.64 23.36
N LYS A 234 -19.88 -12.43 22.19
CA LYS A 234 -21.06 -13.13 21.70
C LYS A 234 -20.86 -13.65 20.30
N SER A 235 -21.44 -14.82 20.00
CA SER A 235 -21.47 -15.36 18.65
C SER A 235 -22.45 -14.56 17.78
N ASN A 236 -22.10 -14.39 16.48
CA ASN A 236 -22.97 -13.80 15.47
C ASN A 236 -24.18 -14.70 15.08
N ILE A 237 -24.21 -15.93 15.57
CA ILE A 237 -25.37 -16.84 15.46
C ILE A 237 -26.66 -16.21 15.96
N TYR A 238 -26.61 -15.46 17.08
CA TYR A 238 -27.80 -14.79 17.63
C TYR A 238 -28.34 -13.74 16.66
N GLN A 239 -27.48 -13.02 15.96
CA GLN A 239 -27.91 -12.06 14.93
C GLN A 239 -28.56 -12.77 13.75
N ALA A 240 -27.97 -13.88 13.28
CA ALA A 240 -28.51 -14.67 12.18
C ALA A 240 -29.91 -15.25 12.52
N ILE A 241 -30.10 -15.78 13.72
CA ILE A 241 -31.38 -16.29 14.19
C ILE A 241 -32.42 -15.15 14.30
N PHE A 242 -32.01 -13.98 14.82
CA PHE A 242 -32.90 -12.83 14.94
C PHE A 242 -33.37 -12.32 13.57
N TYR A 243 -32.44 -12.11 12.62
CA TYR A 243 -32.78 -11.68 11.24
C TYR A 243 -33.56 -12.75 10.47
N GLY A 244 -33.21 -14.03 10.64
CA GLY A 244 -33.98 -15.15 10.07
C GLY A 244 -35.42 -15.20 10.60
N GLY A 245 -35.59 -15.04 11.88
CA GLY A 245 -36.93 -14.93 12.51
C GLY A 245 -37.74 -13.75 11.98
N LEU A 246 -37.10 -12.59 11.84
CA LEU A 246 -37.76 -11.38 11.35
C LEU A 246 -38.20 -11.50 9.89
N ILE A 247 -37.38 -12.12 9.03
CA ILE A 247 -37.72 -12.42 7.61
C ILE A 247 -38.89 -13.41 7.56
N THR A 248 -38.89 -14.42 8.41
CA THR A 248 -39.98 -15.43 8.45
C THR A 248 -41.31 -14.79 8.85
N VAL A 249 -41.30 -13.93 9.87
CA VAL A 249 -42.49 -13.18 10.27
C VAL A 249 -42.96 -12.24 9.16
N ALA A 250 -42.07 -11.49 8.53
CA ALA A 250 -42.41 -10.61 7.40
C ALA A 250 -43.01 -11.37 6.23
N SER A 251 -42.45 -12.52 5.85
CA SER A 251 -43.00 -13.34 4.77
C SER A 251 -44.40 -13.89 5.11
N MET A 252 -44.64 -14.25 6.35
CA MET A 252 -45.97 -14.70 6.83
C MET A 252 -47.02 -13.56 6.70
N PHE A 253 -46.65 -12.33 7.07
CA PHE A 253 -47.51 -11.17 6.88
C PHE A 253 -47.85 -10.90 5.41
N ILE A 254 -46.89 -11.02 4.52
CA ILE A 254 -47.09 -10.84 3.07
C ILE A 254 -48.06 -11.92 2.54
N ILE A 255 -47.92 -13.17 2.94
CA ILE A 255 -48.80 -14.26 2.52
C ILE A 255 -50.23 -13.99 3.00
N ILE A 256 -50.43 -13.61 4.29
CA ILE A 256 -51.72 -13.27 4.85
C ILE A 256 -52.36 -12.12 4.07
N LEU A 257 -51.58 -11.07 3.74
CA LEU A 257 -52.06 -9.92 2.96
C LEU A 257 -52.53 -10.34 1.57
N ILE A 258 -51.73 -11.18 0.88
CA ILE A 258 -52.11 -11.69 -0.46
C ILE A 258 -53.41 -12.51 -0.41
N VAL A 259 -53.55 -13.39 0.59
CA VAL A 259 -54.76 -14.18 0.77
C VAL A 259 -55.96 -13.27 1.07
N HIS A 260 -55.78 -12.26 1.91
CA HIS A 260 -56.86 -11.31 2.23
C HIS A 260 -57.28 -10.49 1.01
N ILE A 261 -56.33 -9.97 0.23
CA ILE A 261 -56.60 -9.27 -1.02
C ILE A 261 -57.36 -10.19 -2.00
N ARG A 262 -56.91 -11.44 -2.15
CA ARG A 262 -57.56 -12.40 -3.06
C ARG A 262 -59.00 -12.70 -2.65
N LEU A 263 -59.28 -12.89 -1.35
CA LEU A 263 -60.62 -13.10 -0.86
C LEU A 263 -61.52 -11.86 -1.06
N PHE A 264 -61.01 -10.67 -0.76
CA PHE A 264 -61.73 -9.41 -0.98
C PHE A 264 -62.08 -9.19 -2.44
N TYR A 265 -61.15 -9.42 -3.36
CA TYR A 265 -61.39 -9.30 -4.80
C TYR A 265 -62.35 -10.38 -5.31
N SER A 266 -62.32 -11.59 -4.81
CA SER A 266 -63.24 -12.66 -5.23
C SER A 266 -64.70 -12.31 -4.83
N GLU A 267 -64.94 -11.84 -3.60
CA GLU A 267 -66.26 -11.39 -3.17
C GLU A 267 -66.78 -10.21 -3.98
N HIS A 268 -65.93 -9.23 -4.28
CA HIS A 268 -66.35 -8.05 -5.07
C HIS A 268 -66.56 -8.36 -6.56
N LEU A 269 -65.83 -9.29 -7.13
CA LEU A 269 -66.03 -9.74 -8.52
C LEU A 269 -67.35 -10.50 -8.67
N ASP A 270 -67.75 -11.31 -7.68
CA ASP A 270 -69.02 -12.01 -7.69
C ASP A 270 -70.20 -11.00 -7.58
N LEU A 271 -70.04 -9.93 -6.82
CA LEU A 271 -71.00 -8.82 -6.75
C LEU A 271 -71.08 -8.01 -8.00
N LEU A 272 -69.96 -7.73 -8.69
CA LEU A 272 -69.91 -6.97 -9.92
C LEU A 272 -70.37 -7.77 -11.14
N MET A 273 -70.22 -9.11 -11.14
CA MET A 273 -70.65 -9.99 -12.21
C MET A 273 -72.12 -10.42 -12.10
N GLY A 274 -72.86 -9.89 -11.14
CA GLY A 274 -74.33 -10.05 -11.08
C GLY A 274 -74.79 -11.48 -10.94
N LYS A 275 -73.99 -12.40 -10.37
CA LYS A 275 -74.43 -13.70 -9.97
C LYS A 275 -75.27 -13.58 -8.66
N SER A 276 -76.50 -13.07 -8.84
CA SER A 276 -77.54 -13.17 -7.86
C SER A 276 -77.81 -14.67 -7.62
N ASN A 277 -77.39 -15.21 -6.48
CA ASN A 277 -77.94 -16.45 -6.01
C ASN A 277 -79.43 -16.23 -5.78
N LYS A 278 -80.26 -16.61 -6.74
CA LYS A 278 -81.69 -16.83 -6.46
C LYS A 278 -81.80 -18.08 -5.62
N PRO A 279 -82.37 -18.00 -4.42
CA PRO A 279 -82.75 -19.17 -3.67
C PRO A 279 -83.99 -19.80 -4.38
N GLU A 280 -83.99 -21.06 -4.67
CA GLU A 280 -85.17 -21.85 -4.88
C GLU A 280 -85.92 -22.14 -3.55
#